data_119770ae0114df0e96376a5559c0f63f
#
_entry.id   119770ae0114df0e96376a5559c0f63f
#
_cell.length_a   1.000
_cell.length_b   1.000
_cell.length_c   1.000
_cell.angle_alpha   90.00
_cell.angle_beta   90.00
_cell.angle_gamma   90.00
#
_symmetry.space_group_name_H-M   'P 1'
#
loop_
_entity.id
_entity.type
_entity.pdbx_description
1 polymer ?
#
loop_
_entity_poly.entity_id
_entity_poly.type
_entity_poly.pdbx_seq_one_letter_code
_entity_poly.pdbx_strand_id
1 'polypeptide(L)'
;ARAAIEKAVGEFDLPDAFLKRWLLATDKNRKAENIDEDFAKMVPDLKWQLIKEQIVKQFDIHVDDADLLALAKRVAASQFAQYGMTGVPDDVLERYAKEMLSSKESRSRLIDQATEQKIQTAIKESVTLTAKEVTMDKFQKMFEVAE
;
A
#
# COMPACT_ATOMS: atom_id res chain seq x y z
N ALA A 1 5.90 2.93 10.17
CA ALA A 1 5.02 1.79 10.44
C ALA A 1 5.58 0.50 9.82
N ARG A 2 5.79 0.40 8.47
CA ARG A 2 6.27 -0.80 7.76
C ARG A 2 7.51 -1.42 8.43
N ALA A 3 8.60 -0.67 8.58
CA ALA A 3 9.85 -1.15 9.18
C ALA A 3 9.70 -1.67 10.62
N ALA A 4 8.79 -1.09 11.41
CA ALA A 4 8.52 -1.57 12.76
C ALA A 4 7.77 -2.91 12.76
N ILE A 5 6.85 -3.10 11.82
CA ILE A 5 6.09 -4.34 11.64
C ILE A 5 7.02 -5.44 11.14
N GLU A 6 7.82 -5.18 10.12
CA GLU A 6 8.81 -6.13 9.57
C GLU A 6 9.79 -6.59 10.66
N LYS A 7 10.25 -5.66 11.50
CA LYS A 7 11.12 -5.98 12.63
C LYS A 7 10.40 -6.81 13.71
N ALA A 8 9.12 -6.57 13.97
CA ALA A 8 8.34 -7.30 14.96
C ALA A 8 7.97 -8.71 14.50
N VAL A 9 7.72 -8.89 13.21
CA VAL A 9 7.46 -10.22 12.61
C VAL A 9 8.73 -11.07 12.57
N GLY A 10 9.90 -10.44 12.49
CA GLY A 10 11.18 -11.12 12.38
C GLY A 10 11.45 -11.66 10.97
N GLU A 11 12.55 -12.42 10.88
CA GLU A 11 12.89 -13.10 9.63
C GLU A 11 12.09 -14.40 9.52
N PHE A 12 11.51 -14.62 8.35
CA PHE A 12 10.91 -15.88 7.97
C PHE A 12 11.40 -16.29 6.58
N ASP A 13 11.63 -17.60 6.42
CA ASP A 13 12.13 -18.15 5.18
C ASP A 13 11.03 -18.28 4.14
N LEU A 14 11.32 -17.84 2.93
CA LEU A 14 10.51 -18.10 1.75
C LEU A 14 11.06 -19.34 1.04
N PRO A 15 10.23 -20.09 0.31
CA PRO A 15 10.70 -21.21 -0.50
C PRO A 15 11.40 -20.68 -1.78
N ASP A 16 12.58 -20.11 -1.60
CA ASP A 16 13.33 -19.36 -2.61
C ASP A 16 13.53 -20.16 -3.91
N ALA A 17 13.92 -21.43 -3.79
CA ALA A 17 14.16 -22.29 -4.95
C ALA A 17 12.87 -22.53 -5.77
N PHE A 18 11.73 -22.62 -5.10
CA PHE A 18 10.42 -22.74 -5.76
C PHE A 18 10.02 -21.43 -6.42
N LEU A 19 10.13 -20.31 -5.71
CA LEU A 19 9.75 -19.00 -6.21
C LEU A 19 10.60 -18.57 -7.41
N LYS A 20 11.90 -18.82 -7.39
CA LYS A 20 12.78 -18.56 -8.53
C LYS A 20 12.40 -19.38 -9.76
N ARG A 21 12.10 -20.67 -9.60
CA ARG A 21 11.61 -21.51 -10.70
C ARG A 21 10.27 -21.05 -11.23
N TRP A 22 9.36 -20.65 -10.35
CA TRP A 22 8.05 -20.13 -10.73
C TRP A 22 8.17 -18.82 -11.50
N LEU A 23 9.03 -17.89 -11.07
CA LEU A 23 9.29 -16.63 -11.78
C LEU A 23 9.83 -16.87 -13.20
N LEU A 24 10.78 -17.81 -13.37
CA LEU A 24 11.30 -18.17 -14.69
C LEU A 24 10.23 -18.82 -15.60
N ALA A 25 9.31 -19.58 -15.01
CA ALA A 25 8.25 -20.23 -15.77
C ALA A 25 7.15 -19.25 -16.18
N THR A 26 6.89 -18.21 -15.39
CA THR A 26 5.78 -17.29 -15.59
C THR A 26 6.17 -16.11 -16.48
N ASP A 27 7.39 -15.64 -16.42
CA ASP A 27 7.88 -14.50 -17.19
C ASP A 27 8.98 -14.94 -18.19
N LYS A 28 8.57 -15.15 -19.44
CA LYS A 28 9.44 -15.57 -20.52
C LYS A 28 10.52 -14.54 -20.90
N ASN A 29 10.39 -13.29 -20.46
CA ASN A 29 11.36 -12.24 -20.74
C ASN A 29 12.49 -12.20 -19.70
N ARG A 30 12.39 -12.95 -18.60
CA ARG A 30 13.41 -13.02 -17.55
C ARG A 30 14.47 -14.05 -17.94
N LYS A 31 15.73 -13.63 -17.82
CA LYS A 31 16.87 -14.51 -18.04
C LYS A 31 17.30 -15.14 -16.72
N ALA A 32 17.67 -16.43 -16.79
CA ALA A 32 18.16 -17.15 -15.62
C ALA A 32 19.40 -16.50 -14.97
N GLU A 33 20.20 -15.78 -15.77
CA GLU A 33 21.43 -15.11 -15.32
C GLU A 33 21.16 -13.97 -14.31
N ASN A 34 20.00 -13.31 -14.36
CA ASN A 34 19.66 -12.18 -13.51
C ASN A 34 18.61 -12.53 -12.43
N ILE A 35 18.19 -13.80 -12.37
CA ILE A 35 17.10 -14.22 -11.49
C ILE A 35 17.40 -13.98 -10.02
N ASP A 36 18.65 -14.12 -9.59
CA ASP A 36 19.04 -13.94 -8.19
C ASP A 36 18.98 -12.49 -7.77
N GLU A 37 19.40 -11.56 -8.63
CA GLU A 37 19.30 -10.12 -8.37
C GLU A 37 17.85 -9.64 -8.40
N ASP A 38 17.07 -10.08 -9.39
CA ASP A 38 15.65 -9.73 -9.49
C ASP A 38 14.87 -10.29 -8.31
N PHE A 39 15.16 -11.51 -7.91
CA PHE A 39 14.55 -12.13 -6.75
C PHE A 39 14.89 -11.38 -5.45
N ALA A 40 16.17 -11.04 -5.25
CA ALA A 40 16.60 -10.28 -4.06
C ALA A 40 15.89 -8.92 -3.94
N LYS A 41 15.62 -8.26 -5.07
CA LYS A 41 14.84 -7.00 -5.10
C LYS A 41 13.35 -7.21 -4.78
N MET A 42 12.79 -8.37 -5.16
CA MET A 42 11.39 -8.69 -4.95
C MET A 42 11.07 -9.27 -3.56
N VAL A 43 12.04 -9.91 -2.93
CA VAL A 43 11.85 -10.57 -1.61
C VAL A 43 11.24 -9.62 -0.55
N PRO A 44 11.72 -8.38 -0.37
CA PRO A 44 11.14 -7.46 0.62
C PRO A 44 9.66 -7.16 0.35
N ASP A 45 9.28 -7.03 -0.91
CA ASP A 45 7.90 -6.74 -1.30
C ASP A 45 7.01 -7.97 -1.18
N LEU A 46 7.52 -9.16 -1.51
CA LEU A 46 6.82 -10.44 -1.28
C LEU A 46 6.58 -10.67 0.22
N LYS A 47 7.61 -10.49 1.05
CA LYS A 47 7.47 -10.57 2.51
C LYS A 47 6.43 -9.58 3.03
N TRP A 48 6.50 -8.35 2.58
CA TRP A 48 5.53 -7.33 2.97
C TRP A 48 4.11 -7.69 2.54
N GLN A 49 3.92 -8.25 1.34
CA GLN A 49 2.62 -8.70 0.87
C GLN A 49 2.03 -9.80 1.77
N LEU A 50 2.84 -10.80 2.15
CA LEU A 50 2.41 -11.85 3.05
C LEU A 50 2.05 -11.31 4.44
N ILE A 51 2.83 -10.37 4.96
CA ILE A 51 2.54 -9.69 6.22
C ILE A 51 1.20 -8.94 6.14
N LYS A 52 0.96 -8.20 5.05
CA LYS A 52 -0.33 -7.51 4.82
C LYS A 52 -1.50 -8.49 4.81
N GLU A 53 -1.37 -9.62 4.12
CA GLU A 53 -2.43 -10.64 4.07
C GLU A 53 -2.74 -11.23 5.45
N GLN A 54 -1.72 -11.45 6.29
CA GLN A 54 -1.95 -11.92 7.66
C GLN A 54 -2.64 -10.85 8.52
N ILE A 55 -2.26 -9.58 8.39
CA ILE A 55 -2.91 -8.48 9.10
C ILE A 55 -4.38 -8.37 8.66
N VAL A 56 -4.66 -8.42 7.36
CA VAL A 56 -6.02 -8.39 6.81
C VAL A 56 -6.88 -9.50 7.41
N LYS A 57 -6.33 -10.72 7.51
CA LYS A 57 -7.03 -11.86 8.13
C LYS A 57 -7.23 -11.69 9.63
N GLN A 58 -6.20 -11.25 10.34
CA GLN A 58 -6.22 -11.13 11.80
C GLN A 58 -7.19 -10.05 12.29
N PHE A 59 -7.28 -8.94 11.57
CA PHE A 59 -8.16 -7.81 11.90
C PHE A 59 -9.49 -7.85 11.13
N ASP A 60 -9.76 -8.93 10.38
CA ASP A 60 -10.98 -9.11 9.56
C ASP A 60 -11.26 -7.87 8.68
N ILE A 61 -10.21 -7.39 8.02
CA ILE A 61 -10.28 -6.17 7.21
C ILE A 61 -10.96 -6.50 5.88
N HIS A 62 -12.15 -5.95 5.68
CA HIS A 62 -12.87 -6.02 4.42
C HIS A 62 -12.97 -4.64 3.79
N VAL A 63 -12.83 -4.61 2.46
CA VAL A 63 -13.04 -3.40 1.65
C VAL A 63 -14.30 -3.64 0.82
N ASP A 64 -15.35 -2.92 1.12
CA ASP A 64 -16.60 -2.98 0.38
C ASP A 64 -16.69 -1.94 -0.74
N ASP A 65 -17.74 -2.03 -1.58
CA ASP A 65 -17.93 -1.09 -2.68
C ASP A 65 -18.21 0.34 -2.19
N ALA A 66 -18.74 0.51 -0.97
CA ALA A 66 -18.96 1.84 -0.37
C ALA A 66 -17.62 2.50 0.02
N ASP A 67 -16.70 1.73 0.61
CA ASP A 67 -15.35 2.18 0.90
C ASP A 67 -14.61 2.61 -0.37
N LEU A 68 -14.72 1.80 -1.43
CA LEU A 68 -14.10 2.10 -2.71
C LEU A 68 -14.67 3.35 -3.35
N LEU A 69 -15.98 3.52 -3.31
CA LEU A 69 -16.64 4.72 -3.82
C LEU A 69 -16.21 5.98 -3.05
N ALA A 70 -16.18 5.90 -1.72
CA ALA A 70 -15.74 7.01 -0.86
C ALA A 70 -14.28 7.39 -1.13
N LEU A 71 -13.39 6.39 -1.29
CA LEU A 71 -12.00 6.63 -1.64
C LEU A 71 -11.85 7.22 -3.04
N ALA A 72 -12.56 6.67 -4.03
CA ALA A 72 -12.55 7.17 -5.40
C ALA A 72 -13.03 8.62 -5.49
N LYS A 73 -14.09 8.99 -4.75
CA LYS A 73 -14.58 10.39 -4.65
C LYS A 73 -13.51 11.30 -4.05
N ARG A 74 -12.78 10.86 -3.03
CA ARG A 74 -11.70 11.63 -2.43
C ARG A 74 -10.52 11.83 -3.39
N VAL A 75 -10.15 10.78 -4.13
CA VAL A 75 -9.12 10.86 -5.18
C VAL A 75 -9.57 11.81 -6.29
N ALA A 76 -10.81 11.71 -6.75
CA ALA A 76 -11.39 12.62 -7.73
C ALA A 76 -11.34 14.08 -7.26
N ALA A 77 -11.80 14.35 -6.03
CA ALA A 77 -11.76 15.70 -5.46
C ALA A 77 -10.33 16.26 -5.39
N SER A 78 -9.34 15.43 -5.02
CA SER A 78 -7.95 15.82 -5.02
C SER A 78 -7.42 16.15 -6.42
N GLN A 79 -7.80 15.38 -7.44
CA GLN A 79 -7.44 15.65 -8.82
C GLN A 79 -8.06 16.96 -9.33
N PHE A 80 -9.35 17.19 -9.08
CA PHE A 80 -9.99 18.44 -9.44
C PHE A 80 -9.36 19.65 -8.74
N ALA A 81 -8.99 19.51 -7.47
CA ALA A 81 -8.31 20.56 -6.73
C ALA A 81 -6.94 20.92 -7.32
N GLN A 82 -6.19 19.93 -7.85
CA GLN A 82 -4.91 20.17 -8.56
C GLN A 82 -5.10 21.03 -9.83
N TYR A 83 -6.27 20.94 -10.46
CA TYR A 83 -6.63 21.80 -11.60
C TYR A 83 -7.32 23.11 -11.18
N GLY A 84 -7.27 23.47 -9.89
CA GLY A 84 -7.88 24.70 -9.37
C GLY A 84 -9.40 24.63 -9.20
N MET A 85 -10.01 23.47 -9.43
CA MET A 85 -11.46 23.27 -9.26
C MET A 85 -11.76 22.86 -7.82
N THR A 86 -12.00 23.83 -6.97
CA THR A 86 -12.46 23.62 -5.59
C THR A 86 -13.98 23.71 -5.52
N GLY A 87 -14.61 22.86 -4.69
CA GLY A 87 -16.08 22.89 -4.51
C GLY A 87 -16.86 22.18 -5.63
N VAL A 88 -16.27 21.16 -6.26
CA VAL A 88 -16.97 20.30 -7.23
C VAL A 88 -18.18 19.63 -6.56
N PRO A 89 -19.38 19.68 -7.16
CA PRO A 89 -20.57 19.04 -6.61
C PRO A 89 -20.40 17.52 -6.41
N ASP A 90 -21.02 16.98 -5.36
CA ASP A 90 -20.86 15.59 -4.97
C ASP A 90 -21.34 14.59 -6.04
N ASP A 91 -22.38 14.93 -6.78
CA ASP A 91 -22.91 14.12 -7.89
C ASP A 91 -21.92 14.01 -9.06
N VAL A 92 -21.13 15.05 -9.32
CA VAL A 92 -20.05 15.04 -10.32
C VAL A 92 -18.90 14.17 -9.85
N LEU A 93 -18.50 14.32 -8.59
CA LEU A 93 -17.47 13.48 -7.97
C LEU A 93 -17.87 12.00 -7.98
N GLU A 94 -19.13 11.70 -7.66
CA GLU A 94 -19.64 10.34 -7.67
C GLU A 94 -19.65 9.71 -9.06
N ARG A 95 -20.08 10.48 -10.08
CA ARG A 95 -20.05 10.01 -11.47
C ARG A 95 -18.64 9.68 -11.92
N TYR A 96 -17.69 10.57 -11.65
CA TYR A 96 -16.28 10.37 -11.98
C TYR A 96 -15.68 9.19 -11.20
N ALA A 97 -16.01 9.05 -9.91
CA ALA A 97 -15.59 7.93 -9.09
C ALA A 97 -16.11 6.59 -9.62
N LYS A 98 -17.38 6.51 -10.06
CA LYS A 98 -17.95 5.32 -10.70
C LYS A 98 -17.25 4.97 -12.02
N GLU A 99 -16.89 5.99 -12.80
CA GLU A 99 -16.11 5.79 -14.02
C GLU A 99 -14.70 5.25 -13.73
N MET A 100 -14.01 5.79 -12.72
CA MET A 100 -12.73 5.24 -12.26
C MET A 100 -12.85 3.79 -11.80
N LEU A 101 -13.93 3.43 -11.10
CA LEU A 101 -14.17 2.07 -10.63
C LEU A 101 -14.57 1.09 -11.73
N SER A 102 -15.04 1.57 -12.89
CA SER A 102 -15.34 0.72 -14.06
C SER A 102 -14.07 0.17 -14.71
N SER A 103 -12.95 0.87 -14.60
CA SER A 103 -11.65 0.38 -15.05
C SER A 103 -11.07 -0.65 -14.07
N LYS A 104 -10.81 -1.86 -14.58
CA LYS A 104 -10.24 -2.95 -13.76
C LYS A 104 -8.92 -2.57 -13.09
N GLU A 105 -8.07 -1.85 -13.80
CA GLU A 105 -6.76 -1.41 -13.30
C GLU A 105 -6.91 -0.35 -12.19
N SER A 106 -7.74 0.66 -12.40
CA SER A 106 -8.01 1.70 -11.41
C SER A 106 -8.69 1.12 -10.17
N ARG A 107 -9.64 0.19 -10.36
CA ARG A 107 -10.29 -0.51 -9.26
C ARG A 107 -9.30 -1.31 -8.41
N SER A 108 -8.38 -2.05 -9.04
CA SER A 108 -7.35 -2.80 -8.32
C SER A 108 -6.46 -1.88 -7.46
N ARG A 109 -6.00 -0.77 -8.02
CA ARG A 109 -5.21 0.23 -7.30
C ARG A 109 -5.96 0.83 -6.11
N LEU A 110 -7.25 1.11 -6.29
CA LEU A 110 -8.11 1.64 -5.21
C LEU A 110 -8.36 0.61 -4.11
N ILE A 111 -8.50 -0.67 -4.46
CA ILE A 111 -8.61 -1.77 -3.48
C ILE A 111 -7.33 -1.85 -2.64
N ASP A 112 -6.16 -1.84 -3.28
CA ASP A 112 -4.87 -1.88 -2.59
C ASP A 112 -4.72 -0.68 -1.65
N GLN A 113 -5.05 0.51 -2.12
CA GLN A 113 -4.98 1.73 -1.33
C GLN A 113 -5.97 1.74 -0.15
N ALA A 114 -7.21 1.29 -0.36
CA ALA A 114 -8.21 1.16 0.68
C ALA A 114 -7.78 0.14 1.75
N THR A 115 -7.26 -1.00 1.31
CA THR A 115 -6.72 -2.03 2.19
C THR A 115 -5.57 -1.47 3.05
N GLU A 116 -4.63 -0.76 2.45
CA GLU A 116 -3.53 -0.13 3.19
C GLU A 116 -4.02 0.91 4.22
N GLN A 117 -5.01 1.72 3.87
CA GLN A 117 -5.59 2.68 4.81
C GLN A 117 -6.26 1.97 6.00
N LYS A 118 -7.04 0.91 5.74
CA LYS A 118 -7.68 0.12 6.81
C LYS A 118 -6.65 -0.59 7.68
N ILE A 119 -5.58 -1.15 7.10
CA ILE A 119 -4.45 -1.72 7.85
C ILE A 119 -3.81 -0.67 8.75
N GLN A 120 -3.52 0.52 8.25
CA GLN A 120 -2.92 1.59 9.04
C GLN A 120 -3.83 2.02 10.20
N THR A 121 -5.13 2.09 9.98
CA THR A 121 -6.12 2.42 11.02
C THR A 121 -6.17 1.33 12.08
N ALA A 122 -6.30 0.06 11.69
CA ALA A 122 -6.33 -1.06 12.61
C ALA A 122 -5.06 -1.16 13.48
N ILE A 123 -3.90 -0.97 12.86
CA ILE A 123 -2.62 -0.94 13.59
C ILE A 123 -2.59 0.26 14.56
N LYS A 124 -3.02 1.45 14.10
CA LYS A 124 -3.03 2.65 14.95
C LYS A 124 -3.93 2.49 16.18
N GLU A 125 -5.04 1.79 16.05
CA GLU A 125 -5.97 1.51 17.14
C GLU A 125 -5.46 0.41 18.11
N SER A 126 -4.65 -0.52 17.60
CA SER A 126 -4.13 -1.66 18.37
C SER A 126 -2.79 -1.37 19.06
N VAL A 127 -2.08 -0.28 18.71
CA VAL A 127 -0.79 0.05 19.29
C VAL A 127 -0.86 1.27 20.20
N THR A 128 -0.08 1.24 21.29
CA THR A 128 0.09 2.42 22.13
C THR A 128 1.05 3.39 21.45
N LEU A 129 0.55 4.56 21.07
CA LEU A 129 1.36 5.60 20.45
C LEU A 129 2.08 6.42 21.54
N THR A 130 3.41 6.48 21.47
CA THR A 130 4.19 7.39 22.30
C THR A 130 4.43 8.67 21.51
N ALA A 131 3.70 9.74 21.86
CA ALA A 131 3.92 11.05 21.29
C ALA A 131 5.22 11.65 21.86
N LYS A 132 6.10 12.13 20.99
CA LYS A 132 7.32 12.85 21.37
C LYS A 132 7.29 14.22 20.74
N GLU A 133 7.23 15.23 21.58
CA GLU A 133 7.37 16.61 21.11
C GLU A 133 8.80 16.86 20.66
N VAL A 134 8.94 17.40 19.47
CA VAL A 134 10.23 17.80 18.89
C VAL A 134 10.13 19.23 18.36
N THR A 135 11.22 19.99 18.46
CA THR A 135 11.28 21.30 17.84
C THR A 135 11.36 21.15 16.31
N MET A 136 10.97 22.20 15.59
CA MET A 136 11.00 22.21 14.11
C MET A 136 12.40 21.88 13.58
N ASP A 137 13.45 22.41 14.19
CA ASP A 137 14.84 22.13 13.81
C ASP A 137 15.23 20.66 13.97
N LYS A 138 14.76 20.01 15.05
CA LYS A 138 14.95 18.57 15.25
C LYS A 138 14.15 17.75 14.25
N PHE A 139 12.95 18.19 13.93
CA PHE A 139 12.10 17.52 12.93
C PHE A 139 12.78 17.55 11.56
N GLN A 140 13.28 18.71 11.11
CA GLN A 140 14.00 18.83 9.83
C GLN A 140 15.24 17.93 9.79
N LYS A 141 16.07 17.94 10.84
CA LYS A 141 17.25 17.06 10.92
C LYS A 141 16.97 15.57 10.87
N MET A 142 15.77 15.12 11.29
CA MET A 142 15.39 13.72 11.18
C MET A 142 15.17 13.26 9.73
N PHE A 143 14.87 14.19 8.81
CA PHE A 143 14.74 13.88 7.39
C PHE A 143 16.06 14.02 6.62
N GLU A 144 16.96 14.90 7.06
CA GLU A 144 18.29 15.08 6.46
C GLU A 144 19.22 13.87 6.69
N VAL A 145 18.96 13.05 7.71
CA VAL A 145 19.76 11.86 8.06
C VAL A 145 19.22 10.57 7.37
N ALA A 146 18.14 10.67 6.60
CA ALA A 146 17.49 9.53 5.95
C ALA A 146 17.85 9.38 4.44
N GLU A 147 18.86 10.14 3.95
CA GLU A 147 19.52 9.92 2.65
C GLU A 147 20.86 9.13 2.89
#